data_db35506251f43002a2dc43653c5aea97
#
_entry.id   db35506251f43002a2dc43653c5aea97
#
_cell.length_a   1.000
_cell.length_b   1.000
_cell.length_c   1.000
_cell.angle_alpha   90.00
_cell.angle_beta   90.00
_cell.angle_gamma   90.00
#
_symmetry.space_group_name_H-M   'P 1'
#
loop_
_entity.id
_entity.type
_entity.pdbx_description
1 polymer ?
#
loop_
_entity_poly.entity_id
_entity_poly.type
_entity_poly.pdbx_seq_one_letter_code
_entity_poly.pdbx_strand_id
1 'polypeptide(L)'
;MSNKLGNIPQIKLGLVAVSRNCFPMSLSEKRRDAVAAAYAEKYDREELFVCPTIIENELDMRKALGEVNAAGCNALVVYLGNFGPETPETLLAKYFDGPAMYVAAAEDDCGDALIDDRGDAYCGMLNASYNLKLRGVKAYRPEYPVGTAPEVADMIKEFIPIARAVVGLGNLKLITFGPRPQDFLACNAPIARLYDLGVEIEENSELDLYAAYHDHDGDERIPALVEEMAAELGAGNKMAGILPRLAQYELTLTDWA
;
A
#
# COMPACT_ATOMS: atom_id res chain seq x y z
N MET A 1 -7.85 -15.98 -22.62
CA MET A 1 -8.33 -14.94 -21.70
C MET A 1 -7.11 -14.41 -20.97
N SER A 2 -6.79 -13.12 -21.08
CA SER A 2 -5.69 -12.54 -20.30
C SER A 2 -5.93 -12.83 -18.82
N ASN A 3 -5.12 -13.68 -18.23
CA ASN A 3 -5.12 -13.93 -16.78
C ASN A 3 -4.82 -12.61 -16.10
N LYS A 4 -5.86 -11.84 -15.78
CA LYS A 4 -5.68 -10.67 -14.89
C LYS A 4 -5.22 -11.23 -13.56
N LEU A 5 -3.95 -10.96 -13.23
CA LEU A 5 -3.40 -11.30 -11.93
C LEU A 5 -4.37 -10.79 -10.85
N GLY A 6 -5.11 -11.70 -10.21
CA GLY A 6 -6.12 -11.38 -9.20
C GLY A 6 -5.53 -10.92 -7.88
N ASN A 7 -4.19 -10.99 -7.76
CA ASN A 7 -3.44 -10.67 -6.54
C ASN A 7 -2.90 -9.23 -6.48
N ILE A 8 -3.26 -8.35 -7.44
CA ILE A 8 -2.86 -6.94 -7.38
C ILE A 8 -3.84 -6.18 -6.48
N PRO A 9 -3.42 -5.70 -5.29
CA PRO A 9 -4.31 -5.00 -4.39
C PRO A 9 -4.85 -3.71 -5.02
N GLN A 10 -6.14 -3.50 -4.86
CA GLN A 10 -6.74 -2.19 -5.11
C GLN A 10 -6.47 -1.29 -3.91
N ILE A 11 -6.04 -0.05 -4.18
CA ILE A 11 -5.74 0.91 -3.12
C ILE A 11 -6.88 1.91 -3.01
N LYS A 12 -7.41 2.06 -1.80
CA LYS A 12 -8.33 3.11 -1.41
C LYS A 12 -7.70 3.95 -0.31
N LEU A 13 -7.43 5.21 -0.63
CA LEU A 13 -6.76 6.14 0.27
C LEU A 13 -7.77 6.84 1.20
N GLY A 14 -7.41 7.00 2.48
CA GLY A 14 -8.10 7.87 3.39
C GLY A 14 -7.32 9.18 3.57
N LEU A 15 -7.84 10.30 3.06
CA LEU A 15 -7.28 11.64 3.31
C LEU A 15 -7.80 12.17 4.64
N VAL A 16 -6.93 12.24 5.64
CA VAL A 16 -7.24 12.71 6.99
C VAL A 16 -6.46 13.97 7.29
N ALA A 17 -7.14 15.08 7.49
CA ALA A 17 -6.49 16.33 7.85
C ALA A 17 -6.37 16.49 9.37
N VAL A 18 -5.33 17.18 9.80
CA VAL A 18 -5.05 17.47 11.20
C VAL A 18 -4.98 18.97 11.44
N SER A 19 -5.29 19.40 12.65
CA SER A 19 -5.27 20.80 13.07
C SER A 19 -4.80 20.91 14.51
N ARG A 20 -3.93 21.86 14.80
CA ARG A 20 -3.56 22.21 16.17
C ARG A 20 -4.45 23.33 16.68
N ASN A 21 -4.98 23.18 17.88
CA ASN A 21 -5.97 24.09 18.48
C ASN A 21 -5.56 25.59 18.63
N CYS A 22 -4.27 25.91 18.47
CA CYS A 22 -3.79 27.30 18.41
C CYS A 22 -3.82 27.89 16.99
N PHE A 23 -4.25 27.12 15.98
CA PHE A 23 -4.47 27.57 14.62
C PHE A 23 -5.93 27.37 14.21
N PRO A 24 -6.47 28.11 13.24
CA PRO A 24 -7.84 27.93 12.79
C PRO A 24 -8.06 26.53 12.20
N MET A 25 -8.94 25.73 12.78
CA MET A 25 -9.33 24.43 12.23
C MET A 25 -9.93 24.58 10.82
N SER A 26 -10.68 25.66 10.59
CA SER A 26 -11.26 25.98 9.28
C SER A 26 -10.23 26.14 8.16
N LEU A 27 -9.00 26.57 8.49
CA LEU A 27 -7.91 26.63 7.53
C LEU A 27 -7.49 25.22 7.06
N SER A 28 -7.35 24.29 8.00
CA SER A 28 -7.02 22.91 7.70
C SER A 28 -8.13 22.23 6.88
N GLU A 29 -9.39 22.48 7.25
CA GLU A 29 -10.55 21.98 6.51
C GLU A 29 -10.58 22.49 5.06
N LYS A 30 -10.46 23.81 4.86
CA LYS A 30 -10.40 24.45 3.53
C LYS A 30 -9.27 23.88 2.69
N ARG A 31 -8.08 23.72 3.26
CA ARG A 31 -6.91 23.18 2.55
C ARG A 31 -7.10 21.71 2.18
N ARG A 32 -7.67 20.88 3.07
CA ARG A 32 -8.04 19.49 2.77
C ARG A 32 -9.00 19.40 1.58
N ASP A 33 -10.05 20.22 1.61
CA ASP A 33 -11.07 20.22 0.56
C ASP A 33 -10.49 20.69 -0.78
N ALA A 34 -9.54 21.64 -0.76
CA ALA A 34 -8.81 22.03 -1.96
C ALA A 34 -7.95 20.90 -2.54
N VAL A 35 -7.27 20.12 -1.68
CA VAL A 35 -6.51 18.93 -2.11
C VAL A 35 -7.46 17.88 -2.73
N ALA A 36 -8.59 17.62 -2.09
CA ALA A 36 -9.58 16.67 -2.59
C ALA A 36 -10.15 17.11 -3.95
N ALA A 37 -10.41 18.41 -4.13
CA ALA A 37 -10.86 18.97 -5.40
C ALA A 37 -9.79 18.86 -6.50
N ALA A 38 -8.54 19.22 -6.18
CA ALA A 38 -7.42 19.09 -7.12
C ALA A 38 -7.15 17.63 -7.53
N TYR A 39 -7.30 16.69 -6.60
CA TYR A 39 -7.20 15.27 -6.88
C TYR A 39 -8.32 14.82 -7.84
N ALA A 40 -9.56 15.19 -7.56
CA ALA A 40 -10.71 14.80 -8.37
C ALA A 40 -10.72 15.44 -9.79
N GLU A 41 -10.02 16.54 -9.99
CA GLU A 41 -9.84 17.17 -11.30
C GLU A 41 -8.88 16.39 -12.22
N LYS A 42 -7.84 15.76 -11.62
CA LYS A 42 -6.77 15.08 -12.37
C LYS A 42 -6.91 13.55 -12.37
N TYR A 43 -7.49 12.97 -11.35
CA TYR A 43 -7.43 11.54 -11.04
C TYR A 43 -8.79 10.97 -10.69
N ASP A 44 -8.88 9.65 -10.53
CA ASP A 44 -10.10 8.97 -10.14
C ASP A 44 -10.46 9.31 -8.67
N ARG A 45 -11.59 9.98 -8.50
CA ARG A 45 -12.12 10.37 -7.20
C ARG A 45 -12.45 9.17 -6.30
N GLU A 46 -12.80 8.02 -6.86
CA GLU A 46 -13.17 6.85 -6.09
C GLU A 46 -11.98 6.23 -5.33
N GLU A 47 -10.75 6.51 -5.74
CA GLU A 47 -9.54 6.10 -5.04
C GLU A 47 -9.32 6.86 -3.71
N LEU A 48 -9.99 8.01 -3.50
CA LEU A 48 -9.75 8.91 -2.37
C LEU A 48 -11.02 9.13 -1.53
N PHE A 49 -11.03 8.58 -0.33
CA PHE A 49 -12.00 8.93 0.70
C PHE A 49 -11.52 10.15 1.49
N VAL A 50 -12.32 11.20 1.55
CA VAL A 50 -12.04 12.40 2.35
C VAL A 50 -12.67 12.20 3.72
N CYS A 51 -11.84 12.03 4.75
CA CYS A 51 -12.31 11.86 6.12
C CYS A 51 -12.97 13.17 6.60
N PRO A 52 -14.22 13.14 7.08
CA PRO A 52 -14.91 14.34 7.54
C PRO A 52 -14.32 14.91 8.84
N THR A 53 -13.75 14.05 9.68
CA THR A 53 -13.17 14.47 10.96
C THR A 53 -11.80 15.12 10.76
N ILE A 54 -11.62 16.34 11.25
CA ILE A 54 -10.32 16.98 11.42
C ILE A 54 -9.80 16.60 12.81
N ILE A 55 -8.54 16.16 12.88
CA ILE A 55 -7.96 15.66 14.12
C ILE A 55 -7.27 16.81 14.87
N GLU A 56 -7.77 17.12 16.08
CA GLU A 56 -7.12 18.03 17.03
C GLU A 56 -6.67 17.32 18.32
N ASN A 57 -7.24 16.15 18.61
CA ASN A 57 -6.98 15.39 19.83
C ASN A 57 -7.18 13.88 19.59
N GLU A 58 -6.95 13.06 20.63
CA GLU A 58 -7.01 11.60 20.55
C GLU A 58 -8.44 11.06 20.37
N LEU A 59 -9.48 11.81 20.76
CA LEU A 59 -10.87 11.40 20.51
C LEU A 59 -11.20 11.56 19.03
N ASP A 60 -10.80 12.67 18.43
CA ASP A 60 -10.93 12.90 16.99
C ASP A 60 -10.14 11.86 16.21
N MET A 61 -8.92 11.52 16.65
CA MET A 61 -8.10 10.46 16.03
C MET A 61 -8.84 9.11 16.01
N ARG A 62 -9.45 8.71 17.14
CA ARG A 62 -10.21 7.45 17.19
C ARG A 62 -11.43 7.48 16.27
N LYS A 63 -12.11 8.61 16.17
CA LYS A 63 -13.24 8.81 15.29
C LYS A 63 -12.81 8.72 13.82
N ALA A 64 -11.76 9.47 13.44
CA ALA A 64 -11.20 9.43 12.10
C ALA A 64 -10.73 8.03 11.70
N LEU A 65 -10.06 7.30 12.61
CA LEU A 65 -9.66 5.90 12.40
C LEU A 65 -10.87 5.00 12.12
N GLY A 66 -11.96 5.17 12.87
CA GLY A 66 -13.22 4.45 12.62
C GLY A 66 -13.83 4.79 11.25
N GLU A 67 -13.82 6.06 10.86
CA GLU A 67 -14.35 6.54 9.59
C GLU A 67 -13.58 5.98 8.39
N VAL A 68 -12.25 6.01 8.42
CA VAL A 68 -11.41 5.47 7.31
C VAL A 68 -11.52 3.95 7.21
N ASN A 69 -11.59 3.26 8.35
CA ASN A 69 -11.80 1.80 8.35
C ASN A 69 -13.19 1.43 7.82
N ALA A 70 -14.24 2.14 8.25
CA ALA A 70 -15.60 1.91 7.74
C ALA A 70 -15.74 2.21 6.24
N ALA A 71 -14.93 3.15 5.72
CA ALA A 71 -14.87 3.43 4.29
C ALA A 71 -14.09 2.38 3.50
N GLY A 72 -13.44 1.41 4.16
CA GLY A 72 -12.63 0.37 3.52
C GLY A 72 -11.30 0.90 2.96
N CYS A 73 -10.74 1.96 3.57
CA CYS A 73 -9.42 2.45 3.21
C CYS A 73 -8.34 1.46 3.67
N ASN A 74 -7.38 1.18 2.80
CA ASN A 74 -6.21 0.33 3.09
C ASN A 74 -4.87 1.08 2.97
N ALA A 75 -4.92 2.39 2.78
CA ALA A 75 -3.77 3.29 2.88
C ALA A 75 -4.24 4.66 3.39
N LEU A 76 -3.36 5.39 4.08
CA LEU A 76 -3.66 6.69 4.66
C LEU A 76 -2.81 7.80 4.05
N VAL A 77 -3.41 8.98 3.95
CA VAL A 77 -2.73 10.26 3.76
C VAL A 77 -3.05 11.13 4.97
N VAL A 78 -2.07 11.37 5.82
CA VAL A 78 -2.15 12.33 6.93
C VAL A 78 -1.71 13.69 6.40
N TYR A 79 -2.66 14.61 6.34
CA TYR A 79 -2.48 15.93 5.75
C TYR A 79 -2.42 17.02 6.82
N LEU A 80 -1.28 17.66 6.96
CA LEU A 80 -1.10 18.79 7.84
C LEU A 80 -1.61 20.06 7.13
N GLY A 81 -2.87 20.38 7.34
CA GLY A 81 -3.47 21.61 6.81
C GLY A 81 -3.02 22.87 7.57
N ASN A 82 -2.58 22.67 8.82
CA ASN A 82 -1.80 23.60 9.63
C ASN A 82 -0.78 22.79 10.44
N PHE A 83 -0.22 23.31 11.53
CA PHE A 83 0.85 22.70 12.31
C PHE A 83 0.58 21.24 12.74
N GLY A 84 -0.65 20.89 13.06
CA GLY A 84 -1.05 19.56 13.52
C GLY A 84 -0.72 19.26 14.99
N PRO A 85 -1.45 18.32 15.62
CA PRO A 85 -1.23 17.86 16.98
C PRO A 85 -0.35 16.60 16.97
N GLU A 86 0.89 16.71 17.43
CA GLU A 86 1.95 15.69 17.29
C GLU A 86 1.57 14.28 17.75
N THR A 87 0.85 14.15 18.87
CA THR A 87 0.48 12.83 19.42
C THR A 87 -0.64 12.17 18.63
N PRO A 88 -1.83 12.77 18.45
CA PRO A 88 -2.93 12.08 17.78
C PRO A 88 -2.65 11.80 16.30
N GLU A 89 -1.96 12.71 15.57
CA GLU A 89 -1.58 12.43 14.18
C GLU A 89 -0.63 11.23 14.04
N THR A 90 0.34 11.11 14.96
CA THR A 90 1.27 9.96 14.96
C THR A 90 0.57 8.66 15.38
N LEU A 91 -0.36 8.74 16.36
CA LEU A 91 -1.13 7.58 16.80
C LEU A 91 -2.10 7.09 15.72
N LEU A 92 -2.61 7.98 14.86
CA LEU A 92 -3.43 7.57 13.72
C LEU A 92 -2.68 6.57 12.84
N ALA A 93 -1.48 6.91 12.39
CA ALA A 93 -0.67 6.01 11.57
C ALA A 93 -0.20 4.76 12.32
N LYS A 94 0.00 4.87 13.65
CA LYS A 94 0.38 3.73 14.49
C LYS A 94 -0.71 2.67 14.60
N TYR A 95 -1.98 3.08 14.64
CA TYR A 95 -3.12 2.20 14.85
C TYR A 95 -3.87 1.83 13.56
N PHE A 96 -3.56 2.48 12.47
CA PHE A 96 -4.09 2.11 11.17
C PHE A 96 -3.35 0.87 10.64
N ASP A 97 -4.11 -0.09 10.16
CA ASP A 97 -3.56 -1.30 9.54
C ASP A 97 -3.32 -1.07 8.05
N GLY A 98 -2.18 -0.49 7.73
CA GLY A 98 -1.79 -0.18 6.36
C GLY A 98 -0.71 0.90 6.25
N PRO A 99 -0.19 1.14 5.04
CA PRO A 99 0.78 2.19 4.81
C PRO A 99 0.18 3.59 4.99
N ALA A 100 0.97 4.49 5.55
CA ALA A 100 0.60 5.88 5.72
C ALA A 100 1.62 6.80 5.05
N MET A 101 1.12 7.89 4.44
CA MET A 101 1.90 9.00 3.91
C MET A 101 1.62 10.26 4.73
N TYR A 102 2.66 11.08 4.94
CA TYR A 102 2.55 12.39 5.58
C TYR A 102 2.94 13.48 4.60
N VAL A 103 2.05 14.46 4.45
CA VAL A 103 2.26 15.66 3.61
C VAL A 103 1.62 16.87 4.27
N ALA A 104 2.09 18.06 3.94
CA ALA A 104 1.66 19.29 4.53
C ALA A 104 1.31 20.37 3.49
N ALA A 105 0.51 21.32 3.89
CA ALA A 105 0.16 22.48 3.08
C ALA A 105 1.34 23.45 2.95
N ALA A 106 1.60 23.94 1.75
CA ALA A 106 2.38 25.15 1.56
C ALA A 106 1.59 26.36 2.09
N GLU A 107 2.30 27.33 2.64
CA GLU A 107 1.69 28.61 2.98
C GLU A 107 1.44 29.44 1.71
N ASP A 108 0.41 30.29 1.76
CA ASP A 108 0.14 31.22 0.69
C ASP A 108 1.26 32.27 0.60
N ASP A 109 1.60 32.72 -0.62
CA ASP A 109 2.54 33.81 -0.80
C ASP A 109 1.88 35.12 -0.35
N CYS A 110 2.46 35.75 0.66
CA CYS A 110 1.97 37.02 1.18
C CYS A 110 2.86 38.22 0.78
N GLY A 111 3.87 37.97 -0.05
CA GLY A 111 4.85 39.00 -0.41
C GLY A 111 5.60 39.50 0.82
N ASP A 112 5.64 40.83 1.03
CA ASP A 112 6.31 41.47 2.17
C ASP A 112 5.43 41.59 3.42
N ALA A 113 4.17 41.14 3.38
CA ALA A 113 3.23 41.19 4.48
C ALA A 113 3.40 40.01 5.45
N LEU A 114 3.06 40.24 6.73
CA LEU A 114 2.91 39.12 7.66
C LEU A 114 1.58 38.41 7.36
N ILE A 115 1.60 37.08 7.36
CA ILE A 115 0.39 36.29 7.18
C ILE A 115 -0.34 36.22 8.54
N ASP A 116 -1.54 36.83 8.62
CA ASP A 116 -2.36 36.78 9.85
C ASP A 116 -2.91 35.37 10.09
N ASP A 117 -3.29 34.64 9.02
CA ASP A 117 -3.92 33.31 9.09
C ASP A 117 -2.99 32.17 8.61
N ARG A 118 -1.70 32.25 8.94
CA ARG A 118 -0.76 31.16 8.59
C ARG A 118 -1.07 29.90 9.40
N GLY A 119 -0.73 28.72 8.81
CA GLY A 119 -0.94 27.44 9.46
C GLY A 119 0.32 26.80 10.04
N ASP A 120 1.49 27.28 9.67
CA ASP A 120 2.80 26.77 10.09
C ASP A 120 3.00 25.27 9.82
N ALA A 121 2.38 24.77 8.75
CA ALA A 121 2.34 23.35 8.42
C ALA A 121 3.72 22.76 8.12
N TYR A 122 4.65 23.57 7.60
CA TYR A 122 6.04 23.13 7.39
C TYR A 122 6.73 22.77 8.72
N CYS A 123 6.61 23.62 9.73
CA CYS A 123 7.13 23.31 11.07
C CYS A 123 6.43 22.09 11.68
N GLY A 124 5.11 21.98 11.48
CA GLY A 124 4.33 20.81 11.86
C GLY A 124 4.87 19.54 11.24
N MET A 125 5.24 19.56 9.95
CA MET A 125 5.79 18.41 9.24
C MET A 125 7.15 17.96 9.79
N LEU A 126 8.00 18.89 10.22
CA LEU A 126 9.26 18.57 10.90
C LEU A 126 8.98 17.83 12.23
N ASN A 127 8.03 18.34 13.02
CA ASN A 127 7.63 17.71 14.27
C ASN A 127 6.95 16.36 14.08
N ALA A 128 6.05 16.22 13.10
CA ALA A 128 5.45 14.94 12.72
C ALA A 128 6.52 13.91 12.36
N SER A 129 7.50 14.31 11.54
CA SER A 129 8.62 13.44 11.13
C SER A 129 9.47 12.97 12.30
N TYR A 130 9.75 13.87 13.27
CA TYR A 130 10.45 13.53 14.51
C TYR A 130 9.63 12.55 15.37
N ASN A 131 8.35 12.82 15.55
CA ASN A 131 7.46 11.99 16.36
C ASN A 131 7.25 10.59 15.79
N LEU A 132 7.13 10.45 14.47
CA LEU A 132 7.08 9.16 13.78
C LEU A 132 8.34 8.33 14.08
N LYS A 133 9.53 8.96 13.95
CA LYS A 133 10.80 8.31 14.26
C LYS A 133 10.91 7.92 15.73
N LEU A 134 10.54 8.84 16.64
CA LEU A 134 10.61 8.62 18.09
C LEU A 134 9.75 7.42 18.53
N ARG A 135 8.60 7.22 17.89
CA ARG A 135 7.66 6.11 18.19
C ARG A 135 7.87 4.86 17.33
N GLY A 136 8.88 4.84 16.46
CA GLY A 136 9.15 3.72 15.56
C GLY A 136 8.04 3.48 14.53
N VAL A 137 7.23 4.50 14.22
CA VAL A 137 6.15 4.41 13.24
C VAL A 137 6.73 4.63 11.85
N LYS A 138 6.59 3.63 10.98
CA LYS A 138 7.02 3.73 9.59
C LYS A 138 5.94 4.46 8.78
N ALA A 139 6.31 5.53 8.10
CA ALA A 139 5.44 6.26 7.20
C ALA A 139 6.24 6.80 6.01
N TYR A 140 5.60 6.85 4.85
CA TYR A 140 6.18 7.45 3.65
C TYR A 140 6.12 8.98 3.76
N ARG A 141 7.15 9.63 3.34
CA ARG A 141 7.23 11.08 3.14
C ARG A 141 7.88 11.32 1.79
N PRO A 142 7.26 12.10 0.91
CA PRO A 142 7.92 12.60 -0.29
C PRO A 142 9.25 13.29 0.06
N GLU A 143 10.15 13.44 -0.89
CA GLU A 143 11.43 14.13 -0.69
C GLU A 143 11.22 15.56 -0.16
N TYR A 144 10.22 16.25 -0.71
CA TYR A 144 9.74 17.53 -0.19
C TYR A 144 8.23 17.40 0.12
N PRO A 145 7.86 17.14 1.39
CA PRO A 145 6.49 16.77 1.76
C PRO A 145 5.57 17.97 2.01
N VAL A 146 5.82 19.10 1.39
CA VAL A 146 5.02 20.33 1.53
C VAL A 146 4.67 20.85 0.15
N GLY A 147 3.40 21.17 -0.10
CA GLY A 147 2.99 21.64 -1.41
C GLY A 147 1.65 22.36 -1.43
N THR A 148 1.37 23.01 -2.54
CA THR A 148 0.05 23.52 -2.90
C THR A 148 -0.93 22.35 -3.08
N ALA A 149 -2.22 22.63 -3.14
CA ALA A 149 -3.22 21.58 -3.31
C ALA A 149 -3.01 20.69 -4.56
N PRO A 150 -2.67 21.23 -5.76
CA PRO A 150 -2.34 20.42 -6.91
C PRO A 150 -1.07 19.56 -6.74
N GLU A 151 -0.02 20.10 -6.12
CA GLU A 151 1.23 19.35 -5.85
C GLU A 151 0.99 18.22 -4.86
N VAL A 152 0.21 18.47 -3.80
CA VAL A 152 -0.16 17.42 -2.84
C VAL A 152 -1.03 16.34 -3.51
N ALA A 153 -1.93 16.71 -4.42
CA ALA A 153 -2.70 15.75 -5.20
C ALA A 153 -1.79 14.84 -6.05
N ASP A 154 -0.74 15.39 -6.65
CA ASP A 154 0.26 14.62 -7.41
C ASP A 154 1.07 13.69 -6.48
N MET A 155 1.51 14.16 -5.32
CA MET A 155 2.18 13.33 -4.29
C MET A 155 1.29 12.18 -3.82
N ILE A 156 -0.02 12.42 -3.64
CA ILE A 156 -0.99 11.37 -3.29
C ILE A 156 -1.05 10.30 -4.39
N LYS A 157 -1.08 10.71 -5.66
CA LYS A 157 -1.10 9.76 -6.78
C LYS A 157 0.18 8.93 -6.86
N GLU A 158 1.33 9.54 -6.62
CA GLU A 158 2.63 8.85 -6.57
C GLU A 158 2.73 7.86 -5.41
N PHE A 159 2.01 8.08 -4.33
CA PHE A 159 1.98 7.17 -3.19
C PHE A 159 1.21 5.87 -3.48
N ILE A 160 0.25 5.85 -4.39
CA ILE A 160 -0.57 4.65 -4.69
C ILE A 160 0.27 3.41 -5.05
N PRO A 161 1.23 3.46 -5.97
CA PRO A 161 2.05 2.29 -6.27
C PRO A 161 2.91 1.85 -5.08
N ILE A 162 3.37 2.77 -4.24
CA ILE A 162 4.11 2.46 -3.01
C ILE A 162 3.19 1.74 -2.01
N ALA A 163 1.99 2.29 -1.77
CA ALA A 163 0.99 1.69 -0.90
C ALA A 163 0.58 0.30 -1.38
N ARG A 164 0.40 0.14 -2.70
CA ARG A 164 0.07 -1.15 -3.33
C ARG A 164 1.15 -2.20 -3.08
N ALA A 165 2.42 -1.83 -3.20
CA ALA A 165 3.53 -2.73 -2.92
C ALA A 165 3.54 -3.17 -1.45
N VAL A 166 3.33 -2.24 -0.50
CA VAL A 166 3.30 -2.55 0.93
C VAL A 166 2.11 -3.45 1.29
N VAL A 167 0.91 -3.12 0.79
CA VAL A 167 -0.30 -3.94 1.01
C VAL A 167 -0.14 -5.32 0.37
N GLY A 168 0.46 -5.39 -0.83
CA GLY A 168 0.72 -6.65 -1.53
C GLY A 168 1.69 -7.55 -0.78
N LEU A 169 2.75 -6.98 -0.21
CA LEU A 169 3.72 -7.75 0.61
C LEU A 169 3.08 -8.31 1.89
N GLY A 170 2.22 -7.53 2.56
CA GLY A 170 1.53 -7.98 3.77
C GLY A 170 0.52 -9.12 3.55
N ASN A 171 0.14 -9.36 2.27
CA ASN A 171 -0.75 -10.46 1.88
C ASN A 171 -0.03 -11.56 1.08
N LEU A 172 1.29 -11.46 0.94
CA LEU A 172 2.06 -12.42 0.16
C LEU A 172 2.35 -13.67 1.00
N LYS A 173 2.10 -14.84 0.40
CA LYS A 173 2.50 -16.14 0.92
C LYS A 173 3.49 -16.78 -0.05
N LEU A 174 4.63 -17.21 0.42
CA LEU A 174 5.60 -17.99 -0.33
C LEU A 174 5.39 -19.48 -0.04
N ILE A 175 5.07 -20.25 -1.06
CA ILE A 175 4.95 -21.70 -0.98
C ILE A 175 6.24 -22.31 -1.51
N THR A 176 6.88 -23.16 -0.75
CA THR A 176 8.11 -23.86 -1.12
C THR A 176 7.92 -25.34 -1.04
N PHE A 177 8.60 -26.07 -1.91
CA PHE A 177 8.58 -27.54 -1.96
C PHE A 177 9.98 -28.09 -1.85
N GLY A 178 10.13 -29.12 -1.00
CA GLY A 178 11.34 -29.87 -0.85
C GLY A 178 12.33 -29.32 0.16
N PRO A 179 12.97 -30.21 0.94
CA PRO A 179 14.08 -29.84 1.78
C PRO A 179 15.31 -29.53 0.94
N ARG A 180 16.17 -28.70 1.46
CA ARG A 180 17.51 -28.51 0.89
C ARG A 180 18.26 -29.83 0.87
N PRO A 181 19.06 -30.08 -0.18
CA PRO A 181 19.83 -31.31 -0.22
C PRO A 181 20.92 -31.29 0.86
N GLN A 182 20.90 -32.28 1.74
CA GLN A 182 21.92 -32.54 2.79
C GLN A 182 22.36 -31.30 3.58
N ASP A 183 23.64 -30.96 3.57
CA ASP A 183 24.27 -29.87 4.31
C ASP A 183 24.37 -28.54 3.50
N PHE A 184 23.51 -28.34 2.48
CA PHE A 184 23.50 -27.12 1.66
C PHE A 184 22.96 -25.92 2.41
N LEU A 185 23.59 -25.59 3.56
CA LEU A 185 23.13 -24.58 4.50
C LEU A 185 23.13 -23.14 3.92
N ALA A 186 23.95 -22.91 2.91
CA ALA A 186 23.99 -21.62 2.19
C ALA A 186 22.65 -21.28 1.48
N CYS A 187 21.80 -22.27 1.22
CA CYS A 187 20.48 -22.08 0.64
C CYS A 187 19.38 -21.77 1.66
N ASN A 188 19.75 -21.57 2.94
CA ASN A 188 18.79 -21.12 3.94
C ASN A 188 18.43 -19.67 3.71
N ALA A 189 17.16 -19.42 3.39
CA ALA A 189 16.63 -18.06 3.38
C ALA A 189 16.52 -17.53 4.82
N PRO A 190 16.81 -16.25 5.07
CA PRO A 190 16.58 -15.62 6.36
C PRO A 190 15.08 -15.33 6.55
N ILE A 191 14.28 -16.35 6.84
CA ILE A 191 12.80 -16.28 6.92
C ILE A 191 12.30 -15.19 7.88
N ALA A 192 13.04 -14.90 8.95
CA ALA A 192 12.70 -13.81 9.87
C ALA A 192 12.57 -12.46 9.15
N ARG A 193 13.37 -12.20 8.11
CA ARG A 193 13.28 -10.97 7.31
C ARG A 193 12.03 -10.92 6.45
N LEU A 194 11.53 -12.06 6.01
CA LEU A 194 10.28 -12.15 5.27
C LEU A 194 9.08 -11.88 6.19
N TYR A 195 9.09 -12.45 7.40
CA TYR A 195 8.08 -12.12 8.40
C TYR A 195 8.10 -10.65 8.82
N ASP A 196 9.29 -10.01 8.92
CA ASP A 196 9.41 -8.56 9.17
C ASP A 196 8.74 -7.69 8.08
N LEU A 197 8.59 -8.25 6.86
CA LEU A 197 7.89 -7.63 5.73
C LEU A 197 6.41 -7.99 5.67
N GLY A 198 5.92 -8.86 6.56
CA GLY A 198 4.55 -9.37 6.55
C GLY A 198 4.31 -10.54 5.58
N VAL A 199 5.39 -11.13 5.01
CA VAL A 199 5.29 -12.27 4.11
C VAL A 199 5.19 -13.56 4.91
N GLU A 200 4.17 -14.36 4.63
CA GLU A 200 4.01 -15.70 5.18
C GLU A 200 4.74 -16.76 4.37
N ILE A 201 5.14 -17.86 5.02
CA ILE A 201 5.85 -18.96 4.36
C ILE A 201 5.15 -20.27 4.69
N GLU A 202 4.93 -21.06 3.64
CA GLU A 202 4.44 -22.44 3.75
C GLU A 202 5.49 -23.38 3.15
N GLU A 203 5.99 -24.31 3.97
CA GLU A 203 6.97 -25.31 3.54
C GLU A 203 6.30 -26.68 3.39
N ASN A 204 6.36 -27.25 2.19
CA ASN A 204 5.79 -28.54 1.82
C ASN A 204 6.90 -29.49 1.35
N SER A 205 6.65 -30.79 1.40
CA SER A 205 7.57 -31.78 0.87
C SER A 205 7.41 -31.96 -0.65
N GLU A 206 8.46 -32.50 -1.29
CA GLU A 206 8.38 -32.90 -2.69
C GLU A 206 7.33 -34.02 -2.92
N LEU A 207 7.02 -34.81 -1.89
CA LEU A 207 5.97 -35.83 -1.95
C LEU A 207 4.59 -35.23 -1.99
N ASP A 208 4.35 -34.11 -1.29
CA ASP A 208 3.08 -33.39 -1.34
C ASP A 208 2.86 -32.83 -2.75
N LEU A 209 3.89 -32.21 -3.34
CA LEU A 209 3.84 -31.74 -4.73
C LEU A 209 3.61 -32.89 -5.72
N TYR A 210 4.28 -34.04 -5.51
CA TYR A 210 4.12 -35.20 -6.36
C TYR A 210 2.69 -35.76 -6.29
N ALA A 211 2.12 -35.87 -5.10
CA ALA A 211 0.74 -36.33 -4.91
C ALA A 211 -0.24 -35.37 -5.60
N ALA A 212 -0.16 -34.07 -5.30
CA ALA A 212 -1.02 -33.04 -5.89
C ALA A 212 -0.90 -33.00 -7.42
N TYR A 213 0.31 -33.21 -7.97
CA TYR A 213 0.51 -33.29 -9.43
C TYR A 213 -0.29 -34.45 -10.05
N HIS A 214 -0.29 -35.62 -9.39
CA HIS A 214 -1.01 -36.79 -9.87
C HIS A 214 -2.52 -36.70 -9.67
N ASP A 215 -3.00 -35.89 -8.72
CA ASP A 215 -4.43 -35.60 -8.57
C ASP A 215 -5.00 -34.88 -9.81
N HIS A 216 -4.14 -34.26 -10.62
CA HIS A 216 -4.49 -33.61 -11.89
C HIS A 216 -4.25 -34.49 -13.11
N ASP A 217 -4.00 -35.80 -12.96
CA ASP A 217 -3.82 -36.72 -14.08
C ASP A 217 -5.09 -36.74 -14.97
N GLY A 218 -4.94 -36.26 -16.21
CA GLY A 218 -6.06 -36.21 -17.16
C GLY A 218 -7.05 -35.09 -16.96
N ASP A 219 -6.70 -34.05 -16.19
CA ASP A 219 -7.54 -32.86 -15.99
C ASP A 219 -7.95 -32.23 -17.33
N GLU A 220 -9.25 -31.96 -17.47
CA GLU A 220 -9.84 -31.44 -18.72
C GLU A 220 -9.34 -30.05 -19.12
N ARG A 221 -8.74 -29.29 -18.22
CA ARG A 221 -8.13 -27.97 -18.45
C ARG A 221 -6.78 -28.04 -19.16
N ILE A 222 -6.08 -29.19 -19.10
CA ILE A 222 -4.71 -29.35 -19.64
C ILE A 222 -4.64 -29.00 -21.13
N PRO A 223 -5.53 -29.47 -22.02
CA PRO A 223 -5.42 -29.18 -23.46
C PRO A 223 -5.51 -27.67 -23.75
N ALA A 224 -6.41 -26.95 -23.13
CA ALA A 224 -6.57 -25.52 -23.35
C ALA A 224 -5.31 -24.74 -22.88
N LEU A 225 -4.73 -25.12 -21.73
CA LEU A 225 -3.52 -24.50 -21.20
C LEU A 225 -2.29 -24.82 -22.08
N VAL A 226 -2.20 -26.02 -22.68
CA VAL A 226 -1.17 -26.37 -23.64
C VAL A 226 -1.25 -25.47 -24.87
N GLU A 227 -2.45 -25.17 -25.37
CA GLU A 227 -2.64 -24.25 -26.51
C GLU A 227 -2.18 -22.84 -26.18
N GLU A 228 -2.53 -22.34 -24.96
CA GLU A 228 -2.10 -21.03 -24.46
C GLU A 228 -0.57 -20.94 -24.35
N MET A 229 0.07 -21.92 -23.69
CA MET A 229 1.53 -22.00 -23.58
C MET A 229 2.21 -22.08 -24.96
N ALA A 230 1.67 -22.86 -25.88
CA ALA A 230 2.21 -22.97 -27.21
C ALA A 230 2.13 -21.66 -27.99
N ALA A 231 1.04 -20.91 -27.83
CA ALA A 231 0.85 -19.58 -28.43
C ALA A 231 1.85 -18.56 -27.89
N GLU A 232 2.07 -18.54 -26.57
CA GLU A 232 3.02 -17.65 -25.92
C GLU A 232 4.47 -17.93 -26.32
N LEU A 233 4.87 -19.21 -26.34
CA LEU A 233 6.23 -19.60 -26.69
C LEU A 233 6.52 -19.50 -28.21
N GLY A 234 5.49 -19.54 -29.04
CA GLY A 234 5.58 -19.35 -30.47
C GLY A 234 6.43 -20.42 -31.20
N ALA A 235 6.78 -20.15 -32.45
CA ALA A 235 7.50 -21.08 -33.33
C ALA A 235 8.94 -21.42 -32.89
N GLY A 236 9.50 -20.68 -31.93
CA GLY A 236 10.82 -20.95 -31.36
C GLY A 236 10.88 -22.10 -30.36
N ASN A 237 9.73 -22.57 -29.89
CA ASN A 237 9.65 -23.67 -28.93
C ASN A 237 10.11 -25.01 -29.53
N LYS A 238 11.25 -25.52 -29.03
CA LYS A 238 11.81 -26.83 -29.45
C LYS A 238 11.35 -27.98 -28.55
N MET A 239 10.55 -27.72 -27.53
CA MET A 239 10.16 -28.69 -26.51
C MET A 239 8.64 -28.85 -26.40
N ALA A 240 7.90 -28.72 -27.48
CA ALA A 240 6.45 -28.81 -27.50
C ALA A 240 5.89 -30.10 -26.85
N GLY A 241 6.61 -31.21 -26.93
CA GLY A 241 6.20 -32.49 -26.34
C GLY A 241 6.15 -32.50 -24.79
N ILE A 242 6.74 -31.50 -24.08
CA ILE A 242 6.71 -31.41 -22.62
C ILE A 242 5.56 -30.54 -22.12
N LEU A 243 4.91 -29.75 -22.99
CA LEU A 243 3.86 -28.82 -22.62
C LEU A 243 2.72 -29.45 -21.81
N PRO A 244 2.22 -30.67 -22.11
CA PRO A 244 1.18 -31.26 -21.29
C PRO A 244 1.58 -31.43 -19.81
N ARG A 245 2.84 -31.81 -19.56
CA ARG A 245 3.35 -31.92 -18.19
C ARG A 245 3.52 -30.57 -17.51
N LEU A 246 3.96 -29.56 -18.24
CA LEU A 246 4.08 -28.19 -17.71
C LEU A 246 2.69 -27.61 -17.40
N ALA A 247 1.70 -27.82 -18.26
CA ALA A 247 0.32 -27.42 -18.03
C ALA A 247 -0.27 -28.10 -16.79
N GLN A 248 0.01 -29.38 -16.58
CA GLN A 248 -0.40 -30.08 -15.36
C GLN A 248 0.27 -29.50 -14.11
N TYR A 249 1.57 -29.16 -14.17
CA TYR A 249 2.26 -28.48 -13.07
C TYR A 249 1.68 -27.08 -12.80
N GLU A 250 1.37 -26.31 -13.84
CA GLU A 250 0.76 -24.99 -13.68
C GLU A 250 -0.59 -25.09 -13.00
N LEU A 251 -1.44 -26.03 -13.40
CA LEU A 251 -2.72 -26.29 -12.73
C LEU A 251 -2.52 -26.68 -11.27
N THR A 252 -1.60 -27.62 -11.01
CA THR A 252 -1.29 -28.06 -9.66
C THR A 252 -0.88 -26.90 -8.75
N LEU A 253 0.03 -26.04 -9.21
CA LEU A 253 0.52 -24.91 -8.42
C LEU A 253 -0.54 -23.81 -8.29
N THR A 254 -1.36 -23.60 -9.32
CA THR A 254 -2.44 -22.60 -9.29
C THR A 254 -3.57 -23.02 -8.34
N ASP A 255 -3.93 -24.30 -8.34
CA ASP A 255 -4.98 -24.82 -7.45
C ASP A 255 -4.47 -24.97 -5.99
N TRP A 256 -3.13 -25.03 -5.79
CA TRP A 256 -2.53 -25.01 -4.47
C TRP A 256 -2.50 -23.62 -3.84
N ALA A 257 -2.30 -22.57 -4.65
CA ALA A 257 -2.16 -21.18 -4.19
C ALA A 257 -3.50 -20.53 -3.81
#